data_bf7f2ea5e7357ac2d1d76ae5a609fbfe
#
_entry.id   bf7f2ea5e7357ac2d1d76ae5a609fbfe
#
_cell.length_a   1.000
_cell.length_b   1.000
_cell.length_c   1.000
_cell.angle_alpha   90.00
_cell.angle_beta   90.00
_cell.angle_gamma   90.00
#
_symmetry.space_group_name_H-M   'P 1'
#
loop_
_entity.id
_entity.type
_entity.pdbx_description
1 polymer ?
#
loop_
_entity_poly.entity_id
_entity_poly.type
_entity_poly.pdbx_seq_one_letter_code
_entity_poly.pdbx_strand_id
1 'polypeptide(L)'
;CIRDRGDKLLFKILDSGDFMCGVDRELVDSGNCARLAAKICEKGLRYDLTVPFARFVVQHRNELQMPFKRFQIQPVWRADRPQKGRYREFYQCDADVVGSDSLYNEVELLQMIDEVFARLGIRIAIKLNNRKVLAGIAEIIGEPDKIIDITVAIDKIDKIGIDNVNAELAERGLSAEAIAALQPILSISGTLDERLAALSSLLA
;
A
#
# COMPACT_ATOMS: atom_id res chain seq x y z
N CYS A 1 -6.48 -14.51 0.04
CA CYS A 1 -5.84 -13.19 -0.15
C CYS A 1 -4.63 -13.19 -1.09
N ILE A 2 -4.01 -14.33 -1.39
CA ILE A 2 -2.81 -14.41 -2.25
C ILE A 2 -3.20 -14.68 -3.72
N ARG A 3 -4.46 -15.01 -4.00
CA ARG A 3 -4.88 -15.54 -5.31
C ARG A 3 -5.01 -14.53 -6.46
N ASP A 4 -5.19 -13.23 -6.22
CA ASP A 4 -5.62 -12.34 -7.31
C ASP A 4 -4.57 -11.38 -7.89
N ARG A 5 -3.59 -10.91 -7.15
CA ARG A 5 -2.51 -10.06 -7.69
C ARG A 5 -1.10 -10.46 -7.22
N GLY A 6 -0.95 -11.00 -6.03
CA GLY A 6 0.33 -11.41 -5.45
C GLY A 6 0.93 -12.66 -6.12
N ASP A 7 0.12 -13.51 -6.73
CA ASP A 7 0.57 -14.78 -7.30
C ASP A 7 1.53 -14.62 -8.50
N LYS A 8 1.40 -13.52 -9.25
CA LYS A 8 2.27 -13.21 -10.40
C LYS A 8 3.64 -12.68 -9.99
N LEU A 9 3.76 -12.12 -8.80
CA LEU A 9 4.99 -11.52 -8.28
C LEU A 9 5.69 -12.40 -7.24
N LEU A 10 5.13 -13.55 -6.93
CA LEU A 10 5.71 -14.52 -6.01
C LEU A 10 6.74 -15.40 -6.72
N PHE A 11 7.97 -15.41 -6.25
CA PHE A 11 8.94 -16.39 -6.67
C PHE A 11 8.55 -17.76 -6.13
N LYS A 12 8.30 -18.71 -7.02
CA LYS A 12 7.96 -20.09 -6.69
C LYS A 12 9.22 -20.93 -6.61
N ILE A 13 9.24 -21.85 -5.67
CA ILE A 13 10.34 -22.80 -5.47
C ILE A 13 9.89 -24.12 -6.03
N LEU A 14 10.63 -24.63 -7.01
CA LEU A 14 10.41 -25.96 -7.58
C LEU A 14 10.62 -27.03 -6.50
N ASP A 15 9.72 -27.98 -6.41
CA ASP A 15 9.80 -29.06 -5.44
C ASP A 15 11.03 -29.95 -5.70
N SER A 16 11.61 -30.49 -4.64
CA SER A 16 12.81 -31.32 -4.73
C SER A 16 12.48 -32.74 -5.21
N GLY A 17 13.42 -33.38 -5.88
CA GLY A 17 13.28 -34.74 -6.36
C GLY A 17 12.53 -34.83 -7.69
N ASP A 18 11.68 -35.84 -7.84
CA ASP A 18 10.85 -36.04 -9.04
C ASP A 18 9.60 -35.17 -8.97
N PHE A 19 9.78 -33.85 -9.21
CA PHE A 19 8.70 -32.86 -9.15
C PHE A 19 7.64 -33.04 -10.24
N MET A 20 7.86 -33.87 -11.24
CA MET A 20 6.87 -34.22 -12.27
C MET A 20 6.03 -35.43 -11.90
N CYS A 21 6.37 -36.13 -10.82
CA CYS A 21 5.61 -37.28 -10.34
C CYS A 21 4.17 -36.86 -10.01
N GLY A 22 3.20 -37.53 -10.61
CA GLY A 22 1.78 -37.24 -10.42
C GLY A 22 1.25 -36.01 -11.17
N VAL A 23 2.04 -35.42 -12.06
CA VAL A 23 1.57 -34.36 -12.98
C VAL A 23 0.98 -34.98 -14.23
N ASP A 24 -0.29 -34.68 -14.52
CA ASP A 24 -0.97 -35.12 -15.73
C ASP A 24 -0.30 -34.56 -16.98
N ARG A 25 -0.07 -35.44 -17.96
CA ARG A 25 0.53 -35.04 -19.24
C ARG A 25 -0.33 -34.05 -20.00
N GLU A 26 -1.65 -34.16 -19.90
CA GLU A 26 -2.59 -33.18 -20.47
C GLU A 26 -2.41 -31.78 -19.88
N LEU A 27 -2.07 -31.68 -18.58
CA LEU A 27 -1.79 -30.40 -17.94
C LEU A 27 -0.50 -29.78 -18.49
N VAL A 28 0.52 -30.59 -18.76
CA VAL A 28 1.78 -30.13 -19.38
C VAL A 28 1.52 -29.64 -20.80
N ASP A 29 0.81 -30.43 -21.58
CA ASP A 29 0.52 -30.17 -22.99
C ASP A 29 -0.46 -28.98 -23.18
N SER A 30 -1.28 -28.69 -22.18
CA SER A 30 -2.21 -27.54 -22.19
C SER A 30 -1.54 -26.17 -22.16
N GLY A 31 -0.25 -26.10 -21.84
CA GLY A 31 0.48 -24.84 -21.68
C GLY A 31 0.00 -23.95 -20.52
N ASN A 32 -0.87 -24.47 -19.62
CA ASN A 32 -1.36 -23.72 -18.48
C ASN A 32 -0.31 -23.64 -17.36
N CYS A 33 0.65 -22.73 -17.53
CA CYS A 33 1.76 -22.55 -16.60
C CYS A 33 1.33 -22.28 -15.14
N ALA A 34 0.19 -21.61 -14.92
CA ALA A 34 -0.28 -21.31 -13.58
C ALA A 34 -0.73 -22.60 -12.84
N ARG A 35 -1.48 -23.47 -13.52
CA ARG A 35 -1.90 -24.76 -12.96
C ARG A 35 -0.73 -25.70 -12.78
N LEU A 36 0.18 -25.76 -13.75
CA LEU A 36 1.38 -26.57 -13.67
C LEU A 36 2.25 -26.12 -12.47
N ALA A 37 2.54 -24.83 -12.35
CA ALA A 37 3.33 -24.30 -11.25
C ALA A 37 2.69 -24.56 -9.88
N ALA A 38 1.36 -24.59 -9.76
CA ALA A 38 0.67 -24.96 -8.52
C ALA A 38 0.83 -26.43 -8.13
N LYS A 39 1.21 -27.31 -9.08
CA LYS A 39 1.43 -28.73 -8.85
C LYS A 39 2.88 -29.07 -8.52
N ILE A 40 3.82 -28.33 -9.06
CA ILE A 40 5.27 -28.58 -8.95
C ILE A 40 6.01 -27.61 -8.03
N CYS A 41 5.30 -26.67 -7.41
CA CYS A 41 5.86 -25.67 -6.51
C CYS A 41 4.93 -25.49 -5.30
N GLU A 42 5.16 -26.22 -4.23
CA GLU A 42 4.41 -26.05 -2.97
C GLU A 42 4.83 -24.81 -2.20
N LYS A 43 6.06 -24.36 -2.41
CA LYS A 43 6.69 -23.28 -1.65
C LYS A 43 6.98 -22.08 -2.55
N GLY A 44 7.08 -20.92 -1.92
CA GLY A 44 7.54 -19.69 -2.55
C GLY A 44 8.45 -18.91 -1.62
N LEU A 45 9.24 -18.01 -2.21
CA LEU A 45 10.00 -17.06 -1.42
C LEU A 45 9.06 -16.05 -0.77
N ARG A 46 9.39 -15.60 0.42
CA ARG A 46 8.61 -14.65 1.19
C ARG A 46 8.50 -13.31 0.45
N TYR A 47 7.26 -12.92 0.15
CA TYR A 47 6.95 -11.71 -0.61
C TYR A 47 6.95 -10.45 0.26
N ASP A 48 6.47 -10.57 1.51
CA ASP A 48 6.38 -9.52 2.51
C ASP A 48 6.52 -10.10 3.93
N LEU A 49 6.48 -9.23 4.93
CA LEU A 49 6.49 -9.62 6.34
C LEU A 49 5.10 -9.52 6.98
N THR A 50 4.15 -8.85 6.34
CA THR A 50 2.81 -8.59 6.86
C THR A 50 1.95 -9.86 6.87
N VAL A 51 1.91 -10.62 5.76
CA VAL A 51 1.12 -11.86 5.67
C VAL A 51 1.61 -12.95 6.64
N PRO A 52 2.92 -13.23 6.73
CA PRO A 52 3.45 -14.14 7.75
C PRO A 52 3.14 -13.69 9.17
N PHE A 53 3.20 -12.39 9.43
CA PHE A 53 2.87 -11.82 10.74
C PHE A 53 1.38 -11.99 11.07
N ALA A 54 0.49 -11.68 10.14
CA ALA A 54 -0.94 -11.88 10.34
C ALA A 54 -1.27 -13.34 10.67
N ARG A 55 -0.62 -14.28 9.99
CA ARG A 55 -0.74 -15.72 10.29
C ARG A 55 -0.25 -16.05 11.70
N PHE A 56 0.91 -15.52 12.09
CA PHE A 56 1.47 -15.71 13.43
C PHE A 56 0.49 -15.21 14.50
N VAL A 57 -0.04 -14.01 14.34
CA VAL A 57 -1.01 -13.43 15.29
C VAL A 57 -2.27 -14.30 15.42
N VAL A 58 -2.81 -14.81 14.30
CA VAL A 58 -3.98 -15.69 14.32
C VAL A 58 -3.68 -17.01 15.03
N GLN A 59 -2.52 -17.62 14.77
CA GLN A 59 -2.13 -18.89 15.37
C GLN A 59 -1.86 -18.80 16.87
N HIS A 60 -1.32 -17.67 17.32
CA HIS A 60 -0.91 -17.44 18.72
C HIS A 60 -1.82 -16.46 19.47
N ARG A 61 -3.01 -16.14 18.92
CA ARG A 61 -3.88 -15.09 19.47
C ARG A 61 -4.22 -15.24 20.96
N ASN A 62 -4.25 -16.47 21.47
CA ASN A 62 -4.57 -16.76 22.87
C ASN A 62 -3.33 -16.66 23.80
N GLU A 63 -2.14 -16.55 23.22
CA GLU A 63 -0.85 -16.45 23.94
C GLU A 63 -0.33 -15.02 23.94
N LEU A 64 -0.78 -14.19 22.98
CA LEU A 64 -0.33 -12.82 22.82
C LEU A 64 -1.08 -11.86 23.72
N GLN A 65 -0.33 -11.04 24.43
CA GLN A 65 -0.91 -9.92 25.18
C GLN A 65 -1.15 -8.74 24.22
N MET A 66 -2.39 -8.23 24.20
CA MET A 66 -2.76 -7.08 23.39
C MET A 66 -2.68 -5.76 24.18
N PRO A 67 -2.33 -4.64 23.56
CA PRO A 67 -1.86 -4.52 22.18
C PRO A 67 -0.49 -5.15 21.98
N PHE A 68 -0.33 -5.93 20.91
CA PHE A 68 0.94 -6.58 20.58
C PHE A 68 1.72 -5.70 19.60
N LYS A 69 2.94 -5.33 19.99
CA LYS A 69 3.86 -4.51 19.19
C LYS A 69 5.06 -5.34 18.79
N ARG A 70 5.47 -5.29 17.53
CA ARG A 70 6.65 -6.00 17.05
C ARG A 70 7.38 -5.18 16.00
N PHE A 71 8.66 -5.49 15.80
CA PHE A 71 9.39 -5.13 14.58
C PHE A 71 10.03 -6.38 13.97
N GLN A 72 10.29 -6.32 12.68
CA GLN A 72 10.94 -7.40 11.95
C GLN A 72 11.76 -6.81 10.81
N ILE A 73 13.03 -7.24 10.70
CA ILE A 73 13.96 -6.81 9.67
C ILE A 73 14.44 -8.07 8.96
N GLN A 74 13.98 -8.29 7.74
CA GLN A 74 14.34 -9.49 6.97
C GLN A 74 14.29 -9.24 5.46
N PRO A 75 15.01 -10.06 4.66
CA PRO A 75 14.89 -10.00 3.22
C PRO A 75 13.54 -10.53 2.77
N VAL A 76 13.03 -9.93 1.69
CA VAL A 76 11.85 -10.34 0.94
C VAL A 76 12.16 -10.38 -0.55
N TRP A 77 11.34 -11.13 -1.30
CA TRP A 77 11.58 -11.36 -2.72
C TRP A 77 10.32 -11.10 -3.53
N ARG A 78 10.46 -10.25 -4.56
CA ARG A 78 9.37 -9.91 -5.48
C ARG A 78 9.81 -10.06 -6.92
N ALA A 79 9.02 -10.77 -7.72
CA ALA A 79 9.32 -10.97 -9.14
C ALA A 79 8.96 -9.74 -10.00
N ASP A 80 9.08 -8.55 -9.44
CA ASP A 80 8.91 -7.29 -10.14
C ASP A 80 9.94 -7.13 -11.27
N ARG A 81 9.56 -6.34 -12.30
CA ARG A 81 10.51 -5.93 -13.32
C ARG A 81 11.56 -5.01 -12.68
N PRO A 82 12.85 -5.36 -12.74
CA PRO A 82 13.91 -4.53 -12.15
C PRO A 82 13.96 -3.14 -12.78
N GLN A 83 14.07 -2.12 -11.95
CA GLN A 83 14.27 -0.73 -12.37
C GLN A 83 14.97 0.03 -11.25
N LYS A 84 15.38 1.28 -11.50
CA LYS A 84 16.04 2.10 -10.48
C LYS A 84 15.16 2.19 -9.21
N GLY A 85 15.72 1.80 -8.07
CA GLY A 85 15.03 1.80 -6.78
C GLY A 85 14.05 0.64 -6.56
N ARG A 86 13.96 -0.34 -7.48
CA ARG A 86 13.13 -1.52 -7.34
C ARG A 86 13.94 -2.78 -7.65
N TYR A 87 14.21 -3.55 -6.61
CA TYR A 87 15.00 -4.77 -6.65
C TYR A 87 14.10 -6.00 -6.46
N ARG A 88 14.57 -7.15 -6.91
CA ARG A 88 13.87 -8.43 -6.69
C ARG A 88 14.11 -9.02 -5.32
N GLU A 89 15.22 -8.65 -4.69
CA GLU A 89 15.55 -8.96 -3.29
C GLU A 89 15.88 -7.67 -2.57
N PHE A 90 15.29 -7.46 -1.41
CA PHE A 90 15.54 -6.29 -0.57
C PHE A 90 15.11 -6.57 0.87
N TYR A 91 15.62 -5.78 1.80
CA TYR A 91 15.20 -5.84 3.20
C TYR A 91 13.95 -4.99 3.42
N GLN A 92 12.96 -5.56 4.11
CA GLN A 92 11.89 -4.81 4.74
C GLN A 92 12.19 -4.63 6.23
N CYS A 93 11.90 -3.42 6.73
CA CYS A 93 11.95 -3.07 8.15
C CYS A 93 10.52 -2.72 8.54
N ASP A 94 9.79 -3.70 9.02
CA ASP A 94 8.39 -3.55 9.38
C ASP A 94 8.25 -3.35 10.88
N ALA A 95 7.37 -2.43 11.27
CA ALA A 95 6.92 -2.25 12.65
C ALA A 95 5.39 -2.25 12.66
N ASP A 96 4.81 -3.09 13.49
CA ASP A 96 3.39 -3.34 13.53
C ASP A 96 2.83 -3.27 14.95
N VAL A 97 1.60 -2.79 15.06
CA VAL A 97 0.78 -2.83 16.27
C VAL A 97 -0.53 -3.53 15.94
N VAL A 98 -0.92 -4.49 16.78
CA VAL A 98 -2.17 -5.26 16.61
C VAL A 98 -2.94 -5.26 17.91
N GLY A 99 -4.27 -5.18 17.82
CA GLY A 99 -5.19 -5.27 18.98
C GLY A 99 -5.46 -3.94 19.66
N SER A 100 -5.30 -2.82 18.95
CA SER A 100 -5.72 -1.50 19.39
C SER A 100 -6.12 -0.66 18.18
N ASP A 101 -7.19 0.11 18.31
CA ASP A 101 -7.71 1.09 17.35
C ASP A 101 -7.37 2.53 17.74
N SER A 102 -6.54 2.71 18.75
CA SER A 102 -6.11 4.01 19.24
C SER A 102 -5.18 4.70 18.23
N LEU A 103 -5.48 5.95 17.88
CA LEU A 103 -4.62 6.79 17.02
C LEU A 103 -3.25 7.13 17.66
N TYR A 104 -3.07 6.84 18.94
CA TYR A 104 -1.74 6.91 19.55
C TYR A 104 -0.73 5.94 18.94
N ASN A 105 -1.21 4.85 18.34
CA ASN A 105 -0.33 3.91 17.65
C ASN A 105 0.32 4.56 16.42
N GLU A 106 -0.43 5.36 15.66
CA GLU A 106 0.10 6.11 14.52
C GLU A 106 1.11 7.17 14.98
N VAL A 107 0.85 7.85 16.11
CA VAL A 107 1.79 8.83 16.69
C VAL A 107 3.09 8.15 17.10
N GLU A 108 3.05 7.00 17.77
CA GLU A 108 4.24 6.25 18.15
C GLU A 108 5.05 5.79 16.93
N LEU A 109 4.37 5.31 15.88
CA LEU A 109 5.04 4.90 14.63
C LEU A 109 5.71 6.09 13.94
N LEU A 110 5.07 7.26 13.91
CA LEU A 110 5.65 8.48 13.35
C LEU A 110 6.88 8.94 14.15
N GLN A 111 6.80 8.92 15.48
CA GLN A 111 7.93 9.24 16.36
C GLN A 111 9.09 8.27 16.16
N MET A 112 8.80 6.98 16.00
CA MET A 112 9.82 5.97 15.73
C MET A 112 10.50 6.22 14.38
N ILE A 113 9.74 6.57 13.33
CA ILE A 113 10.29 6.90 12.01
C ILE A 113 11.22 8.10 12.13
N ASP A 114 10.78 9.18 12.79
CA ASP A 114 11.58 10.38 12.99
C ASP A 114 12.89 10.07 13.71
N GLU A 115 12.84 9.36 14.83
CA GLU A 115 14.01 8.94 15.62
C GLU A 115 14.97 8.06 14.80
N VAL A 116 14.47 7.08 14.05
CA VAL A 116 15.33 6.20 13.23
C VAL A 116 16.08 7.00 12.18
N PHE A 117 15.39 7.88 11.45
CA PHE A 117 16.03 8.67 10.40
C PHE A 117 16.96 9.75 10.97
N ALA A 118 16.64 10.33 12.13
CA ALA A 118 17.53 11.23 12.84
C ALA A 118 18.85 10.52 13.23
N ARG A 119 18.79 9.30 13.77
CA ARG A 119 19.99 8.50 14.10
C ARG A 119 20.81 8.09 12.88
N LEU A 120 20.15 7.90 11.72
CA LEU A 120 20.83 7.64 10.46
C LEU A 120 21.41 8.90 9.81
N GLY A 121 21.17 10.09 10.37
CA GLY A 121 21.61 11.36 9.80
C GLY A 121 20.89 11.73 8.49
N ILE A 122 19.72 11.17 8.24
CA ILE A 122 18.95 11.38 7.02
C ILE A 122 17.78 12.32 7.33
N ARG A 123 17.74 13.47 6.67
CA ARG A 123 16.60 14.38 6.78
C ARG A 123 15.45 13.87 5.94
N ILE A 124 14.28 13.75 6.57
CA ILE A 124 13.04 13.30 5.93
C ILE A 124 11.94 14.36 6.06
N ALA A 125 10.93 14.23 5.22
CA ALA A 125 9.65 14.90 5.37
C ALA A 125 8.55 13.83 5.39
N ILE A 126 7.80 13.77 6.48
CA ILE A 126 6.68 12.84 6.62
C ILE A 126 5.43 13.49 6.05
N LYS A 127 4.90 12.92 4.96
CA LYS A 127 3.60 13.31 4.40
C LYS A 127 2.51 12.47 5.06
N LEU A 128 1.68 13.12 5.87
CA LEU A 128 0.57 12.47 6.58
C LEU A 128 -0.75 12.81 5.90
N ASN A 129 -1.61 11.82 5.76
CA ASN A 129 -2.97 12.02 5.26
C ASN A 129 -3.95 11.11 6.02
N ASN A 130 -5.23 11.45 5.97
CA ASN A 130 -6.30 10.65 6.54
C ASN A 130 -7.40 10.43 5.50
N ARG A 131 -7.82 9.18 5.32
CA ARG A 131 -8.86 8.83 4.35
C ARG A 131 -10.20 9.54 4.61
N LYS A 132 -10.51 9.86 5.87
CA LYS A 132 -11.72 10.64 6.22
C LYS A 132 -11.68 12.06 5.66
N VAL A 133 -10.49 12.68 5.58
CA VAL A 133 -10.33 14.00 4.93
C VAL A 133 -10.65 13.89 3.45
N LEU A 134 -10.13 12.86 2.77
CA LEU A 134 -10.42 12.63 1.36
C LEU A 134 -11.90 12.34 1.11
N ALA A 135 -12.56 11.59 2.00
CA ALA A 135 -13.99 11.33 1.92
C ALA A 135 -14.80 12.63 2.09
N GLY A 136 -14.46 13.46 3.11
CA GLY A 136 -15.08 14.75 3.31
C GLY A 136 -14.91 15.69 2.08
N ILE A 137 -13.74 15.70 1.45
CA ILE A 137 -13.52 16.43 0.21
C ILE A 137 -14.48 15.93 -0.89
N ALA A 138 -14.59 14.62 -1.08
CA ALA A 138 -15.49 14.05 -2.09
C ALA A 138 -16.96 14.38 -1.83
N GLU A 139 -17.38 14.41 -0.55
CA GLU A 139 -18.73 14.83 -0.15
C GLU A 139 -18.99 16.30 -0.46
N ILE A 140 -18.05 17.21 -0.12
CA ILE A 140 -18.20 18.65 -0.35
C ILE A 140 -18.30 19.01 -1.84
N ILE A 141 -17.52 18.34 -2.68
CA ILE A 141 -17.60 18.57 -4.14
C ILE A 141 -18.79 17.84 -4.79
N GLY A 142 -19.63 17.14 -4.03
CA GLY A 142 -20.82 16.46 -4.50
C GLY A 142 -20.58 15.12 -5.22
N GLU A 143 -19.40 14.53 -5.08
CA GLU A 143 -19.00 13.29 -5.78
C GLU A 143 -18.50 12.20 -4.81
N PRO A 144 -19.28 11.81 -3.79
CA PRO A 144 -18.84 10.87 -2.75
C PRO A 144 -18.47 9.49 -3.30
N ASP A 145 -19.13 9.04 -4.37
CA ASP A 145 -18.87 7.73 -4.97
C ASP A 145 -17.57 7.67 -5.78
N LYS A 146 -16.99 8.83 -6.11
CA LYS A 146 -15.78 8.95 -6.94
C LYS A 146 -14.49 9.21 -6.13
N ILE A 147 -14.51 8.97 -4.83
CA ILE A 147 -13.34 9.18 -3.96
C ILE A 147 -12.08 8.48 -4.47
N ILE A 148 -12.18 7.29 -5.07
CA ILE A 148 -11.04 6.55 -5.61
C ILE A 148 -10.47 7.26 -6.83
N ASP A 149 -11.33 7.71 -7.74
CA ASP A 149 -10.91 8.42 -8.96
C ASP A 149 -10.26 9.76 -8.61
N ILE A 150 -10.84 10.50 -7.68
CA ILE A 150 -10.30 11.75 -7.15
C ILE A 150 -8.91 11.53 -6.55
N THR A 151 -8.77 10.53 -5.67
CA THR A 151 -7.50 10.23 -4.99
C THR A 151 -6.42 9.82 -5.98
N VAL A 152 -6.74 8.94 -6.92
CA VAL A 152 -5.77 8.45 -7.94
C VAL A 152 -5.31 9.58 -8.87
N ALA A 153 -6.18 10.52 -9.20
CA ALA A 153 -5.81 11.67 -10.02
C ALA A 153 -4.95 12.66 -9.24
N ILE A 154 -5.32 12.98 -7.99
CA ILE A 154 -4.57 13.90 -7.12
C ILE A 154 -3.16 13.38 -6.83
N ASP A 155 -2.97 12.09 -6.62
CA ASP A 155 -1.65 11.48 -6.39
C ASP A 155 -0.64 11.70 -7.54
N LYS A 156 -1.13 12.10 -8.69
CA LYS A 156 -0.31 12.39 -9.87
C LYS A 156 0.06 13.88 -10.01
N ILE A 157 -0.51 14.77 -9.19
CA ILE A 157 -0.37 16.22 -9.35
C ILE A 157 1.08 16.67 -9.42
N ASP A 158 1.95 16.09 -8.58
CA ASP A 158 3.40 16.39 -8.55
C ASP A 158 4.13 15.92 -9.83
N LYS A 159 3.52 15.01 -10.60
CA LYS A 159 4.15 14.40 -11.78
C LYS A 159 3.66 15.01 -13.10
N ILE A 160 2.37 15.28 -13.19
CA ILE A 160 1.74 15.68 -14.46
C ILE A 160 1.18 17.10 -14.42
N GLY A 161 1.13 17.75 -13.25
CA GLY A 161 0.60 19.08 -13.05
C GLY A 161 -0.93 19.13 -12.96
N ILE A 162 -1.44 20.28 -12.46
CA ILE A 162 -2.84 20.45 -12.13
C ILE A 162 -3.78 20.39 -13.35
N ASP A 163 -3.35 20.94 -14.50
CA ASP A 163 -4.18 20.97 -15.71
C ASP A 163 -4.44 19.57 -16.24
N ASN A 164 -3.40 18.70 -16.25
CA ASN A 164 -3.55 17.31 -16.67
C ASN A 164 -4.36 16.48 -15.65
N VAL A 165 -4.25 16.79 -14.35
CA VAL A 165 -5.09 16.20 -13.31
C VAL A 165 -6.55 16.56 -13.54
N ASN A 166 -6.85 17.83 -13.82
CA ASN A 166 -8.21 18.29 -14.12
C ASN A 166 -8.79 17.60 -15.36
N ALA A 167 -7.99 17.43 -16.41
CA ALA A 167 -8.40 16.68 -17.61
C ALA A 167 -8.69 15.21 -17.29
N GLU A 168 -7.84 14.54 -16.51
CA GLU A 168 -8.06 13.16 -16.07
C GLU A 168 -9.32 13.02 -15.21
N LEU A 169 -9.60 13.98 -14.31
CA LEU A 169 -10.82 14.01 -13.49
C LEU A 169 -12.08 14.14 -14.38
N ALA A 170 -12.04 15.00 -15.40
CA ALA A 170 -13.13 15.15 -16.36
C ALA A 170 -13.34 13.84 -17.16
N GLU A 171 -12.28 13.19 -17.63
CA GLU A 171 -12.36 11.89 -18.32
C GLU A 171 -12.94 10.79 -17.44
N ARG A 172 -12.71 10.85 -16.11
CA ARG A 172 -13.31 9.95 -15.12
C ARG A 172 -14.76 10.32 -14.77
N GLY A 173 -15.31 11.34 -15.42
CA GLY A 173 -16.70 11.73 -15.33
C GLY A 173 -17.04 12.62 -14.13
N LEU A 174 -16.08 13.36 -13.56
CA LEU A 174 -16.39 14.43 -12.63
C LEU A 174 -16.98 15.63 -13.39
N SER A 175 -17.96 16.31 -12.76
CA SER A 175 -18.53 17.52 -13.33
C SER A 175 -17.55 18.69 -13.31
N ALA A 176 -17.76 19.66 -14.19
CA ALA A 176 -16.94 20.89 -14.20
C ALA A 176 -17.05 21.67 -12.89
N GLU A 177 -18.22 21.66 -12.27
CA GLU A 177 -18.51 22.26 -10.98
C GLU A 177 -17.73 21.59 -9.86
N ALA A 178 -17.68 20.23 -9.84
CA ALA A 178 -16.91 19.47 -8.86
C ALA A 178 -15.40 19.71 -9.01
N ILE A 179 -14.89 19.77 -10.24
CA ILE A 179 -13.49 20.08 -10.51
C ILE A 179 -13.17 21.53 -10.06
N ALA A 180 -14.05 22.49 -10.31
CA ALA A 180 -13.87 23.87 -9.83
C ALA A 180 -13.86 23.96 -8.30
N ALA A 181 -14.76 23.24 -7.62
CA ALA A 181 -14.84 23.17 -6.17
C ALA A 181 -13.58 22.52 -5.53
N LEU A 182 -12.89 21.65 -6.27
CA LEU A 182 -11.66 21.01 -5.83
C LEU A 182 -10.43 21.95 -5.88
N GLN A 183 -10.41 22.97 -6.75
CA GLN A 183 -9.24 23.84 -6.95
C GLN A 183 -8.74 24.54 -5.68
N PRO A 184 -9.60 25.14 -4.82
CA PRO A 184 -9.14 25.73 -3.56
C PRO A 184 -8.42 24.74 -2.65
N ILE A 185 -8.89 23.48 -2.63
CA ILE A 185 -8.31 22.41 -1.81
C ILE A 185 -6.94 22.01 -2.34
N LEU A 186 -6.78 21.88 -3.66
CA LEU A 186 -5.51 21.53 -4.30
C LEU A 186 -4.46 22.63 -4.20
N SER A 187 -4.87 23.88 -4.01
CA SER A 187 -3.99 25.03 -3.87
C SER A 187 -3.51 25.30 -2.44
N ILE A 188 -4.01 24.52 -1.44
CA ILE A 188 -3.60 24.70 -0.03
C ILE A 188 -2.09 24.48 0.10
N SER A 189 -1.38 25.50 0.59
CA SER A 189 0.06 25.50 0.78
C SER A 189 0.42 26.20 2.10
N GLY A 190 1.70 26.20 2.47
CA GLY A 190 2.17 26.83 3.71
C GLY A 190 2.59 25.83 4.78
N THR A 191 2.69 26.30 6.01
CA THR A 191 2.98 25.50 7.21
C THR A 191 1.86 24.52 7.52
N LEU A 192 2.12 23.56 8.42
CA LEU A 192 1.10 22.58 8.84
C LEU A 192 -0.13 23.28 9.42
N ASP A 193 0.07 24.27 10.29
CA ASP A 193 -1.02 24.99 10.96
C ASP A 193 -1.87 25.78 9.95
N GLU A 194 -1.23 26.45 9.00
CA GLU A 194 -1.92 27.18 7.91
C GLU A 194 -2.75 26.23 7.05
N ARG A 195 -2.19 25.07 6.70
CA ARG A 195 -2.90 24.04 5.91
C ARG A 195 -4.09 23.45 6.66
N LEU A 196 -3.92 23.16 7.96
CA LEU A 196 -5.01 22.67 8.80
C LEU A 196 -6.12 23.70 8.97
N ALA A 197 -5.77 24.98 9.18
CA ALA A 197 -6.74 26.07 9.28
C ALA A 197 -7.51 26.26 7.96
N ALA A 198 -6.82 26.29 6.82
CA ALA A 198 -7.44 26.40 5.51
C ALA A 198 -8.37 25.23 5.21
N LEU A 199 -7.92 23.98 5.50
CA LEU A 199 -8.73 22.80 5.30
C LEU A 199 -9.97 22.80 6.21
N SER A 200 -9.82 23.15 7.48
CA SER A 200 -10.94 23.26 8.42
C SER A 200 -11.98 24.29 7.97
N SER A 201 -11.53 25.40 7.40
CA SER A 201 -12.43 26.44 6.87
C SER A 201 -13.19 25.99 5.62
N LEU A 202 -12.60 25.12 4.80
CA LEU A 202 -13.24 24.59 3.59
C LEU A 202 -14.19 23.41 3.88
N LEU A 203 -13.95 22.70 5.00
CA LEU A 203 -14.74 21.54 5.42
C LEU A 203 -15.86 21.89 6.44
N ALA A 204 -15.95 23.13 6.89
CA ALA A 204 -16.97 23.62 7.83
C ALA A 204 -18.26 24.01 7.10
#